data_1c4a9d9de6e2553782ba42a5b1b398e0
#
_entry.id   1c4a9d9de6e2553782ba42a5b1b398e0
#
_cell.length_a   1.000
_cell.length_b   1.000
_cell.length_c   1.000
_cell.angle_alpha   90.00
_cell.angle_beta   90.00
_cell.angle_gamma   90.00
#
_symmetry.space_group_name_H-M   'P 1'
#
loop_
_entity.id
_entity.type
_entity.pdbx_description
1 polymer ?
#
loop_
_entity_poly.entity_id
_entity_poly.type
_entity_poly.pdbx_seq_one_letter_code
_entity_poly.pdbx_strand_id
1 'polypeptide(L)'
;MIKFFDIYKQDKIILRKNLREFENIIKKSNFINGDPVRKFEKKFAKYCGTKYAIGCNSGTDALFLALKSLNLKEKSEVILPAQTYCS
;
A
#
# COMPACT_ATOMS: atom_id res chain seq x y z
N MET A 1 -26.58 -8.43 20.43
CA MET A 1 -25.38 -7.76 20.97
C MET A 1 -24.89 -6.75 19.94
N ILE A 2 -24.80 -5.48 20.33
CA ILE A 2 -24.26 -4.42 19.44
C ILE A 2 -22.74 -4.52 19.52
N LYS A 3 -22.08 -4.77 18.37
CA LYS A 3 -20.62 -4.80 18.30
C LYS A 3 -20.08 -3.38 18.30
N PHE A 4 -19.05 -3.11 19.10
CA PHE A 4 -18.36 -1.81 19.11
C PHE A 4 -17.72 -1.50 17.78
N PHE A 5 -17.23 -2.52 17.06
CA PHE A 5 -16.63 -2.40 15.74
C PHE A 5 -17.03 -3.61 14.87
N ASP A 6 -17.57 -3.36 13.68
CA ASP A 6 -17.99 -4.40 12.74
C ASP A 6 -17.50 -4.04 11.32
N ILE A 7 -16.24 -4.37 11.05
CA ILE A 7 -15.59 -4.13 9.75
C ILE A 7 -16.35 -4.82 8.61
N TYR A 8 -16.83 -6.06 8.85
CA TYR A 8 -17.54 -6.81 7.82
C TYR A 8 -18.80 -6.10 7.34
N LYS A 9 -19.56 -5.52 8.27
CA LYS A 9 -20.79 -4.78 7.94
C LYS A 9 -20.48 -3.53 7.13
N GLN A 10 -19.39 -2.84 7.46
CA GLN A 10 -18.91 -1.65 6.76
C GLN A 10 -18.45 -1.97 5.34
N ASP A 11 -17.72 -3.06 5.16
CA ASP A 11 -17.01 -3.36 3.91
C ASP A 11 -17.74 -4.36 3.01
N LYS A 12 -18.95 -4.81 3.39
CA LYS A 12 -19.71 -5.85 2.68
C LYS A 12 -19.89 -5.57 1.18
N ILE A 13 -20.10 -4.31 0.79
CA ILE A 13 -20.28 -3.91 -0.62
C ILE A 13 -18.94 -3.99 -1.36
N ILE A 14 -17.88 -3.50 -0.73
CA ILE A 14 -16.52 -3.49 -1.28
C ILE A 14 -16.01 -4.93 -1.42
N LEU A 15 -16.29 -5.78 -0.42
CA LEU A 15 -15.87 -7.17 -0.41
C LEU A 15 -16.39 -7.95 -1.63
N ARG A 16 -17.68 -7.81 -1.97
CA ARG A 16 -18.26 -8.50 -3.14
C ARG A 16 -17.58 -8.10 -4.46
N LYS A 17 -17.24 -6.82 -4.60
CA LYS A 17 -16.52 -6.32 -5.78
C LYS A 17 -15.10 -6.86 -5.82
N ASN A 18 -14.40 -6.84 -4.68
CA ASN A 18 -13.02 -7.31 -4.58
C ASN A 18 -12.91 -8.82 -4.84
N LEU A 19 -13.87 -9.63 -4.40
CA LEU A 19 -13.89 -11.07 -4.68
C LEU A 19 -13.96 -11.37 -6.17
N ARG A 20 -14.77 -10.62 -6.94
CA ARG A 20 -14.83 -10.78 -8.40
C ARG A 20 -13.50 -10.39 -9.08
N GLU A 21 -12.89 -9.30 -8.64
CA GLU A 21 -11.56 -8.89 -9.17
C GLU A 21 -10.48 -9.90 -8.82
N PHE A 22 -10.52 -10.47 -7.61
CA PHE A 22 -9.61 -11.53 -7.17
C PHE A 22 -9.75 -12.79 -8.04
N GLU A 23 -10.97 -13.23 -8.31
CA GLU A 23 -11.25 -14.34 -9.22
C GLU A 23 -10.67 -14.10 -10.63
N ASN A 24 -10.80 -12.88 -11.15
CA ASN A 24 -10.23 -12.49 -12.44
C ASN A 24 -8.69 -12.53 -12.44
N ILE A 25 -8.05 -12.14 -11.33
CA ILE A 25 -6.59 -12.20 -11.17
C ILE A 25 -6.13 -13.66 -11.21
N ILE A 26 -6.82 -14.55 -10.50
CA ILE A 26 -6.52 -16.00 -10.49
C ILE A 26 -6.65 -16.58 -11.89
N LYS A 27 -7.77 -16.33 -12.57
CA LYS A 27 -8.02 -16.84 -13.94
C LYS A 27 -6.96 -16.40 -14.94
N LYS A 28 -6.40 -15.20 -14.78
CA LYS A 28 -5.37 -14.64 -15.66
C LYS A 28 -3.94 -14.93 -15.20
N SER A 29 -3.76 -15.62 -14.07
CA SER A 29 -2.44 -15.85 -13.43
C SER A 29 -1.59 -14.58 -13.27
N ASN A 30 -2.25 -13.45 -13.02
CA ASN A 30 -1.61 -12.12 -13.03
C ASN A 30 -1.28 -11.66 -11.60
N PHE A 31 -0.41 -12.42 -10.92
CA PHE A 31 -0.15 -12.26 -9.48
C PHE A 31 0.94 -11.25 -9.14
N ILE A 32 2.00 -11.15 -9.96
CA ILE A 32 3.18 -10.34 -9.64
C ILE A 32 3.28 -9.17 -10.60
N ASN A 33 3.36 -7.95 -10.07
CA ASN A 33 3.47 -6.71 -10.84
C ASN A 33 2.44 -6.58 -11.99
N GLY A 34 1.26 -7.17 -11.78
CA GLY A 34 0.19 -7.22 -12.76
C GLY A 34 -0.58 -5.90 -12.92
N ASP A 35 -1.51 -5.90 -13.87
CA ASP A 35 -2.37 -4.74 -14.12
C ASP A 35 -3.13 -4.20 -12.90
N PRO A 36 -3.59 -5.05 -11.94
CA PRO A 36 -4.25 -4.55 -10.74
C PRO A 36 -3.33 -3.65 -9.89
N VAL A 37 -2.05 -4.02 -9.75
CA VAL A 37 -1.05 -3.24 -9.00
C VAL A 37 -0.84 -1.90 -9.69
N ARG A 38 -0.59 -1.89 -10.99
CA ARG A 38 -0.39 -0.65 -11.78
C ARG A 38 -1.60 0.28 -11.72
N LYS A 39 -2.82 -0.28 -11.77
CA LYS A 39 -4.07 0.49 -11.64
C LYS A 39 -4.20 1.10 -10.25
N PHE A 40 -3.84 0.35 -9.21
CA PHE A 40 -3.82 0.83 -7.83
C PHE A 40 -2.83 1.97 -7.68
N GLU A 41 -1.58 1.79 -8.09
CA GLU A 41 -0.51 2.79 -8.02
C GLU A 41 -0.92 4.11 -8.69
N LYS A 42 -1.48 4.05 -9.90
CA LYS A 42 -1.99 5.24 -10.60
C LYS A 42 -3.09 5.97 -9.83
N LYS A 43 -4.06 5.22 -9.27
CA LYS A 43 -5.14 5.81 -8.50
C LYS A 43 -4.64 6.39 -7.18
N PHE A 44 -3.73 5.69 -6.53
CA PHE A 44 -3.17 6.13 -5.26
C PHE A 44 -2.27 7.35 -5.42
N ALA A 45 -1.43 7.40 -6.44
CA ALA A 45 -0.67 8.60 -6.80
C ALA A 45 -1.59 9.82 -7.00
N LYS A 46 -2.69 9.64 -7.77
CA LYS A 46 -3.68 10.71 -7.96
C LYS A 46 -4.34 11.14 -6.64
N TYR A 47 -4.68 10.19 -5.78
CA TYR A 47 -5.28 10.46 -4.47
C TYR A 47 -4.33 11.26 -3.56
N CYS A 48 -3.05 10.91 -3.55
CA CYS A 48 -2.01 11.59 -2.76
C CYS A 48 -1.52 12.91 -3.40
N GLY A 49 -1.93 13.23 -4.63
CA GLY A 49 -1.41 14.39 -5.36
C GLY A 49 0.06 14.26 -5.78
N THR A 50 0.56 13.04 -5.88
CA THR A 50 1.95 12.74 -6.28
C THR A 50 2.02 12.29 -7.74
N LYS A 51 3.21 12.41 -8.34
CA LYS A 51 3.43 11.97 -9.73
C LYS A 51 3.41 10.44 -9.84
N TYR A 52 3.93 9.74 -8.84
CA TYR A 52 4.05 8.29 -8.81
C TYR A 52 3.67 7.73 -7.44
N ALA A 53 3.21 6.49 -7.41
CA ALA A 53 3.13 5.63 -6.25
C ALA A 53 3.72 4.28 -6.63
N ILE A 54 4.49 3.69 -5.75
CA ILE A 54 5.20 2.43 -5.98
C ILE A 54 4.81 1.47 -4.88
N GLY A 55 4.25 0.31 -5.26
CA GLY A 55 3.93 -0.75 -4.33
C GLY A 55 5.19 -1.46 -3.83
N CYS A 56 5.24 -1.74 -2.54
CA CYS A 56 6.27 -2.55 -1.89
C CYS A 56 5.61 -3.52 -0.91
N ASN A 57 6.36 -4.49 -0.40
CA ASN A 57 5.79 -5.57 0.38
C ASN A 57 5.48 -5.18 1.84
N SER A 58 6.13 -4.15 2.38
CA SER A 58 5.93 -3.70 3.76
C SER A 58 6.21 -2.21 3.93
N GLY A 59 5.70 -1.64 5.05
CA GLY A 59 6.05 -0.27 5.45
C GLY A 59 7.53 -0.09 5.77
N THR A 60 8.16 -1.11 6.34
CA THR A 60 9.62 -1.13 6.61
C THR A 60 10.42 -1.00 5.31
N ASP A 61 10.08 -1.80 4.29
CA ASP A 61 10.74 -1.69 2.99
C ASP A 61 10.45 -0.35 2.30
N ALA A 62 9.23 0.18 2.45
CA ALA A 62 8.89 1.49 1.93
C ALA A 62 9.81 2.58 2.50
N LEU A 63 10.01 2.60 3.82
CA LEU A 63 10.91 3.54 4.48
C LEU A 63 12.36 3.33 4.06
N PHE A 64 12.81 2.08 4.04
CA PHE A 64 14.16 1.74 3.60
C PHE A 64 14.44 2.20 2.16
N LEU A 65 13.54 1.87 1.23
CA LEU A 65 13.68 2.25 -0.18
C LEU A 65 13.61 3.77 -0.37
N ALA A 66 12.73 4.45 0.37
CA ALA A 66 12.64 5.91 0.34
C ALA A 66 13.95 6.55 0.78
N LEU A 67 14.51 6.15 1.93
CA LEU A 67 15.80 6.66 2.41
C LEU A 67 16.93 6.33 1.44
N LYS A 68 16.96 5.12 0.89
CA LYS A 68 17.97 4.70 -0.09
C LYS A 68 17.94 5.56 -1.35
N SER A 69 16.74 5.94 -1.81
CA SER A 69 16.56 6.76 -3.02
C SER A 69 17.10 8.18 -2.89
N LEU A 70 17.24 8.68 -1.65
CA LEU A 70 17.74 10.02 -1.38
C LEU A 70 19.27 10.15 -1.53
N ASN A 71 19.99 9.02 -1.65
CA ASN A 71 21.46 8.99 -1.74
C ASN A 71 22.14 9.86 -0.66
N LEU A 72 21.69 9.71 0.59
CA LEU A 72 22.20 10.48 1.72
C LEU A 72 23.71 10.29 1.85
N LYS A 73 24.42 11.40 2.12
CA LYS A 73 25.86 11.40 2.37
C LYS A 73 26.15 10.83 3.76
N GLU A 74 27.37 10.37 3.98
CA GLU A 74 27.85 10.04 5.33
C GLU A 74 27.63 11.23 6.28
N LYS A 75 27.23 10.92 7.52
CA LYS A 75 26.90 11.90 8.57
C LYS A 75 25.63 12.73 8.31
N SER A 76 24.78 12.35 7.33
CA SER A 76 23.45 12.94 7.23
C SER A 76 22.60 12.55 8.43
N GLU A 77 21.79 13.47 8.92
CA GLU A 77 20.89 13.27 10.05
C GLU A 77 19.46 13.07 9.55
N VAL A 78 18.72 12.19 10.23
CA VAL A 78 17.30 11.93 9.94
C VAL A 78 16.50 12.17 11.21
N ILE A 79 15.51 13.05 11.13
CA ILE A 79 14.62 13.38 12.25
C ILE A 79 13.45 12.39 12.26
N LEU A 80 13.24 11.74 13.38
CA LEU A 80 12.19 10.75 13.58
C LEU A 80 11.31 11.13 14.78
N PRO A 81 10.00 10.78 14.77
CA PRO A 81 9.18 10.82 15.98
C PRO A 81 9.74 9.84 17.02
N ALA A 82 9.82 10.27 18.28
CA ALA A 82 10.30 9.40 19.36
C ALA A 82 9.30 8.25 19.66
N GLN A 83 8.01 8.47 19.40
CA GLN A 83 6.95 7.49 19.62
C GLN A 83 6.43 7.02 18.25
N THR A 84 7.00 5.95 17.75
CA THR A 84 6.58 5.30 16.50
C THR A 84 6.90 3.81 16.53
N TYR A 85 6.47 3.08 15.51
CA TYR A 85 6.82 1.67 15.35
C TYR A 85 8.33 1.56 15.01
N CYS A 86 8.99 0.55 15.59
CA CYS A 86 10.42 0.27 15.34
C CYS A 86 10.58 -0.45 13.98
N SER A 87 10.65 0.30 12.91
CA SER A 87 10.90 -0.20 11.54
C SER A 87 12.31 0.13 11.11
#